data_cd2032a651263dd6777e569842c44491
#
_entry.id   cd2032a651263dd6777e569842c44491
#
_cell.length_a   1.000
_cell.length_b   1.000
_cell.length_c   1.000
_cell.angle_alpha   90.00
_cell.angle_beta   90.00
_cell.angle_gamma   90.00
#
_symmetry.space_group_name_H-M   'P 1'
#
loop_
_entity.id
_entity.type
_entity.pdbx_description
1 polymer ?
#
loop_
_entity_poly.entity_id
_entity_poly.type
_entity_poly.pdbx_seq_one_letter_code
_entity_poly.pdbx_strand_id
1 'polypeptide(L)'
;MKNRKMIILCLIVFVFGVSVAYAAEIILSKEVFFDNGNTNLKATNVQDALEELYNKAKSEKSCSADVSEPVLKDGLIPVKISDNGTVTYADTNKSWYDYCEKVWANAVILNDGVSYNVGDTIKESDIQSYFVWIPKYKYKLWNVDTPVKNAHEIEIIFDTKDTTDISGVSCKTPMTSGSSGNCKNGEYMTHPAFISIGVNGFWAGKFETGYKGATSTTTAQVNSNDSSKIIIKPNSYSWRNLTVMNMFTATYNYKRTMNSHMMKNTEWGAVAYLSHSKYGINAEVNINNNSSYKTGYSALPSTSQQTYPGTRGDGNTYNNAYNTSIGYLATTTGNISGVYDMSGGAHEYISSYTSGYFGISGFAASTIKNYDSKYFDVYSSSSTLTSFQYRILGDATGETGPFKNYLDGDNTSRYHNSWYNDSSSFVSSNNAWLGRGGSDGNGVLAGQFQFSSGTGGASAAVGFRIVLAP
;
A
#
# COMPACT_ATOMS: atom_id res chain seq x y z
N MET A 1 -20.33 0.54 35.65
CA MET A 1 -21.25 -0.50 35.12
C MET A 1 -22.74 -0.09 35.17
N LYS A 2 -23.20 0.69 36.15
CA LYS A 2 -24.61 1.13 36.23
C LYS A 2 -25.02 2.07 35.06
N ASN A 3 -24.13 2.99 34.67
CA ASN A 3 -24.45 4.01 33.64
C ASN A 3 -24.53 3.47 32.21
N ARG A 4 -23.78 2.40 31.88
CA ARG A 4 -23.92 1.72 30.56
C ARG A 4 -25.27 1.03 30.36
N LYS A 5 -25.85 0.50 31.45
CA LYS A 5 -27.17 -0.14 31.39
C LYS A 5 -28.31 0.87 31.17
N MET A 6 -28.15 2.10 31.68
CA MET A 6 -29.17 3.13 31.54
C MET A 6 -29.16 3.73 30.12
N ILE A 7 -27.99 3.93 29.51
CA ILE A 7 -27.88 4.36 28.10
C ILE A 7 -28.47 3.31 27.13
N ILE A 8 -28.22 2.03 27.39
CA ILE A 8 -28.80 0.94 26.59
C ILE A 8 -30.30 0.85 26.79
N LEU A 9 -30.81 1.10 27.98
CA LEU A 9 -32.26 1.09 28.25
C LEU A 9 -32.96 2.25 27.54
N CYS A 10 -32.38 3.45 27.50
CA CYS A 10 -32.90 4.60 26.74
C CYS A 10 -32.89 4.34 25.22
N LEU A 11 -31.86 3.68 24.69
CA LEU A 11 -31.79 3.27 23.28
C LEU A 11 -32.82 2.17 22.96
N ILE A 12 -33.06 1.22 23.86
CA ILE A 12 -34.04 0.15 23.67
C ILE A 12 -35.48 0.71 23.71
N VAL A 13 -35.78 1.65 24.63
CA VAL A 13 -37.10 2.31 24.67
C VAL A 13 -37.32 3.16 23.42
N PHE A 14 -36.27 3.76 22.86
CA PHE A 14 -36.39 4.50 21.58
C PHE A 14 -36.64 3.61 20.37
N VAL A 15 -36.06 2.39 20.34
CA VAL A 15 -36.20 1.46 19.22
C VAL A 15 -37.54 0.67 19.28
N PHE A 16 -38.04 0.39 20.47
CA PHE A 16 -39.29 -0.36 20.63
C PHE A 16 -40.55 0.50 20.83
N GLY A 17 -40.41 1.80 21.10
CA GLY A 17 -41.51 2.73 21.29
C GLY A 17 -42.23 3.18 19.97
N VAL A 18 -41.67 2.82 18.81
CA VAL A 18 -42.20 3.25 17.50
C VAL A 18 -43.37 2.42 16.98
N SER A 19 -43.76 1.33 17.67
CA SER A 19 -44.76 0.38 17.16
C SER A 19 -46.15 0.47 17.81
N VAL A 20 -46.43 1.45 18.67
CA VAL A 20 -47.79 1.67 19.17
C VAL A 20 -48.20 3.13 18.90
N ALA A 21 -48.66 3.36 17.68
CA ALA A 21 -49.26 4.62 17.26
C ALA A 21 -50.75 4.66 17.64
N TYR A 22 -51.11 5.65 18.45
CA TYR A 22 -52.23 6.55 18.24
C TYR A 22 -52.02 7.74 19.18
N ALA A 23 -51.81 8.93 18.57
CA ALA A 23 -51.74 10.22 19.26
C ALA A 23 -50.63 10.31 20.36
N ALA A 24 -49.37 10.10 19.98
CA ALA A 24 -48.27 10.65 20.75
C ALA A 24 -47.76 11.89 20.03
N GLU A 25 -47.77 13.03 20.68
CA GLU A 25 -46.94 14.16 20.29
C GLU A 25 -45.55 13.63 20.05
N ILE A 26 -44.96 13.98 18.91
CA ILE A 26 -43.54 13.65 18.64
C ILE A 26 -42.70 14.43 19.66
N ILE A 27 -42.29 13.78 20.73
CA ILE A 27 -41.36 14.39 21.70
C ILE A 27 -40.04 14.54 20.96
N LEU A 28 -39.76 15.79 20.57
CA LEU A 28 -38.49 16.09 19.93
C LEU A 28 -37.34 15.81 20.96
N SER A 29 -36.29 15.15 20.54
CA SER A 29 -35.13 14.84 21.39
C SER A 29 -34.53 16.08 22.05
N LYS A 30 -34.80 17.27 21.51
CA LYS A 30 -34.47 18.57 22.12
C LYS A 30 -35.32 18.92 23.34
N GLU A 31 -36.49 18.33 23.48
CA GLU A 31 -37.42 18.55 24.60
C GLU A 31 -37.23 17.55 25.73
N VAL A 32 -36.42 16.50 25.49
CA VAL A 32 -36.10 15.50 26.50
C VAL A 32 -34.91 15.96 27.30
N PHE A 33 -35.13 16.18 28.58
CA PHE A 33 -34.06 16.59 29.49
C PHE A 33 -33.00 15.51 29.62
N PHE A 34 -31.73 15.91 29.61
CA PHE A 34 -30.56 15.09 29.84
C PHE A 34 -29.83 15.52 31.09
N ASP A 35 -29.78 14.64 32.11
CA ASP A 35 -29.00 14.89 33.32
C ASP A 35 -27.52 14.61 33.05
N ASN A 36 -26.73 15.66 33.00
CA ASN A 36 -25.28 15.63 32.77
C ASN A 36 -24.45 15.58 34.05
N GLY A 37 -25.08 15.53 35.24
CA GLY A 37 -24.40 15.62 36.53
C GLY A 37 -23.35 14.52 36.78
N ASN A 38 -23.45 13.39 36.13
CA ASN A 38 -22.49 12.28 36.21
C ASN A 38 -21.72 12.02 34.90
N THR A 39 -21.70 12.98 33.98
CA THR A 39 -21.03 12.90 32.70
C THR A 39 -20.13 14.09 32.48
N ASN A 40 -19.19 14.01 31.56
CA ASN A 40 -18.37 15.15 31.11
C ASN A 40 -18.99 15.89 29.93
N LEU A 41 -20.31 15.73 29.70
CA LEU A 41 -21.04 16.40 28.64
C LEU A 41 -21.62 17.71 29.16
N LYS A 42 -21.72 18.71 28.27
CA LYS A 42 -22.30 20.02 28.58
C LYS A 42 -23.80 20.08 28.21
N ALA A 43 -24.25 19.16 27.39
CA ALA A 43 -25.62 19.10 26.90
C ALA A 43 -26.65 18.99 28.04
N THR A 44 -27.81 19.59 27.85
CA THR A 44 -28.94 19.58 28.80
C THR A 44 -30.16 18.84 28.22
N ASN A 45 -30.11 18.42 26.96
CA ASN A 45 -31.13 17.63 26.33
C ASN A 45 -30.50 16.47 25.55
N VAL A 46 -31.31 15.47 25.20
CA VAL A 46 -30.84 14.23 24.57
C VAL A 46 -30.26 14.47 23.19
N GLN A 47 -30.84 15.38 22.40
CA GLN A 47 -30.33 15.70 21.05
C GLN A 47 -28.92 16.26 21.11
N ASP A 48 -28.71 17.27 21.94
CA ASP A 48 -27.43 17.94 22.09
C ASP A 48 -26.39 16.99 22.73
N ALA A 49 -26.82 16.11 23.64
CA ALA A 49 -25.94 15.08 24.22
C ALA A 49 -25.46 14.07 23.15
N LEU A 50 -26.33 13.65 22.24
CA LEU A 50 -25.96 12.78 21.13
C LEU A 50 -25.01 13.49 20.15
N GLU A 51 -25.28 14.78 19.85
CA GLU A 51 -24.41 15.58 18.99
C GLU A 51 -23.05 15.83 19.63
N GLU A 52 -23.02 16.14 20.94
CA GLU A 52 -21.77 16.30 21.69
C GLU A 52 -20.98 15.01 21.74
N LEU A 53 -21.63 13.86 21.98
CA LEU A 53 -21.00 12.54 21.95
C LEU A 53 -20.51 12.18 20.55
N TYR A 54 -21.29 12.46 19.51
CA TYR A 54 -20.88 12.23 18.12
C TYR A 54 -19.68 13.09 17.76
N ASN A 55 -19.71 14.38 18.11
CA ASN A 55 -18.59 15.30 17.84
C ASN A 55 -17.35 14.95 18.67
N LYS A 56 -17.52 14.51 19.91
CA LYS A 56 -16.44 14.04 20.76
C LYS A 56 -15.84 12.74 20.25
N ALA A 57 -16.66 11.77 19.87
CA ALA A 57 -16.23 10.54 19.24
C ALA A 57 -15.54 10.81 17.89
N LYS A 58 -16.04 11.79 17.12
CA LYS A 58 -15.42 12.25 15.88
C LYS A 58 -14.10 12.96 16.13
N SER A 59 -13.95 13.75 17.19
CA SER A 59 -12.69 14.40 17.56
C SER A 59 -11.67 13.44 18.15
N GLU A 60 -12.12 12.43 18.90
CA GLU A 60 -11.27 11.32 19.35
C GLU A 60 -10.89 10.36 18.20
N LYS A 61 -11.68 10.32 17.12
CA LYS A 61 -11.41 9.59 15.88
C LYS A 61 -10.63 10.36 14.82
N SER A 62 -10.26 11.60 15.07
CA SER A 62 -9.58 12.43 14.06
C SER A 62 -8.10 12.05 13.91
N CYS A 63 -7.84 10.84 13.49
CA CYS A 63 -6.52 10.49 12.93
C CYS A 63 -6.31 11.12 11.55
N SER A 64 -7.37 11.63 10.92
CA SER A 64 -7.30 12.28 9.62
C SER A 64 -6.82 13.73 9.67
N ALA A 65 -6.79 14.34 10.85
CA ALA A 65 -6.32 15.72 11.00
C ALA A 65 -4.84 15.90 10.64
N ASP A 66 -4.04 14.85 10.79
CA ASP A 66 -2.61 14.85 10.50
C ASP A 66 -2.26 14.12 9.18
N VAL A 67 -3.25 13.62 8.44
CA VAL A 67 -3.03 12.97 7.15
C VAL A 67 -2.78 14.03 6.09
N SER A 68 -1.64 13.94 5.39
CA SER A 68 -1.35 14.84 4.27
C SER A 68 -2.39 14.66 3.16
N GLU A 69 -2.97 15.78 2.73
CA GLU A 69 -3.99 15.77 1.68
C GLU A 69 -3.45 15.19 0.37
N PRO A 70 -4.26 14.39 -0.34
CA PRO A 70 -3.90 13.91 -1.67
C PRO A 70 -3.66 15.06 -2.64
N VAL A 71 -2.48 15.11 -3.24
CA VAL A 71 -2.15 16.13 -4.25
C VAL A 71 -2.75 15.74 -5.58
N LEU A 72 -3.75 16.50 -6.02
CA LEU A 72 -4.42 16.31 -7.30
C LEU A 72 -3.82 17.27 -8.32
N LYS A 73 -3.11 16.76 -9.32
CA LYS A 73 -2.64 17.48 -10.50
C LYS A 73 -3.61 17.29 -11.67
N ASP A 74 -3.51 18.14 -12.67
CA ASP A 74 -4.32 18.04 -13.87
C ASP A 74 -4.29 16.62 -14.46
N GLY A 75 -5.48 16.05 -14.63
CA GLY A 75 -5.67 14.69 -15.13
C GLY A 75 -5.82 13.61 -14.05
N LEU A 76 -5.59 13.93 -12.75
CA LEU A 76 -5.95 13.04 -11.63
C LEU A 76 -7.33 13.41 -11.11
N ILE A 77 -8.27 12.48 -11.20
CA ILE A 77 -9.65 12.63 -10.75
C ILE A 77 -9.85 11.84 -9.45
N PRO A 78 -10.18 12.51 -8.33
CA PRO A 78 -10.47 11.82 -7.07
C PRO A 78 -11.74 10.99 -7.20
N VAL A 79 -11.73 9.78 -6.66
CA VAL A 79 -12.88 8.87 -6.76
C VAL A 79 -13.20 8.16 -5.46
N LYS A 80 -14.49 7.86 -5.28
CA LYS A 80 -14.96 6.82 -4.36
C LYS A 80 -15.22 5.55 -5.15
N ILE A 81 -14.82 4.43 -4.60
CA ILE A 81 -15.08 3.11 -5.18
C ILE A 81 -15.93 2.36 -4.18
N SER A 82 -17.14 1.97 -4.58
CA SER A 82 -18.03 1.17 -3.76
C SER A 82 -17.65 -0.32 -3.80
N ASP A 83 -18.15 -1.11 -2.86
CA ASP A 83 -17.82 -2.52 -2.71
C ASP A 83 -18.07 -3.38 -3.96
N ASN A 84 -19.00 -2.98 -4.81
CA ASN A 84 -19.26 -3.65 -6.08
C ASN A 84 -18.31 -3.19 -7.22
N GLY A 85 -17.40 -2.26 -6.95
CA GLY A 85 -16.47 -1.72 -7.93
C GLY A 85 -16.98 -0.50 -8.71
N THR A 86 -18.16 0.04 -8.36
CA THR A 86 -18.66 1.27 -9.01
C THR A 86 -17.77 2.46 -8.62
N VAL A 87 -17.29 3.19 -9.61
CA VAL A 87 -16.41 4.35 -9.45
C VAL A 87 -17.21 5.63 -9.61
N THR A 88 -17.17 6.50 -8.62
CA THR A 88 -17.86 7.80 -8.63
C THR A 88 -16.85 8.93 -8.49
N TYR A 89 -16.95 9.97 -9.29
CA TYR A 89 -16.14 11.19 -9.17
C TYR A 89 -16.43 11.84 -7.80
N ALA A 90 -15.42 11.90 -6.94
CA ALA A 90 -15.59 12.37 -5.58
C ALA A 90 -15.62 13.92 -5.50
N ASP A 91 -16.49 14.44 -4.64
CA ASP A 91 -16.49 15.85 -4.25
C ASP A 91 -15.42 16.05 -3.15
N THR A 92 -14.36 16.75 -3.46
CA THR A 92 -13.25 17.01 -2.52
C THR A 92 -13.61 17.97 -1.40
N ASN A 93 -14.73 18.70 -1.51
CA ASN A 93 -15.27 19.51 -0.41
C ASN A 93 -15.97 18.65 0.67
N LYS A 94 -16.12 17.36 0.41
CA LYS A 94 -16.67 16.36 1.32
C LYS A 94 -15.63 15.31 1.61
N SER A 95 -15.76 14.61 2.75
CA SER A 95 -14.89 13.47 3.06
C SER A 95 -15.05 12.40 1.98
N TRP A 96 -13.96 12.05 1.31
CA TRP A 96 -13.90 11.03 0.27
C TRP A 96 -12.90 9.91 0.55
N TYR A 97 -12.16 10.02 1.65
CA TYR A 97 -11.29 9.00 2.24
C TYR A 97 -11.31 9.11 3.76
N ASP A 98 -10.93 8.04 4.44
CA ASP A 98 -10.76 8.00 5.89
C ASP A 98 -9.75 6.90 6.27
N TYR A 99 -8.53 7.29 6.59
CA TYR A 99 -7.48 6.34 6.96
C TYR A 99 -7.76 5.63 8.28
N CYS A 100 -8.55 6.22 9.19
CA CYS A 100 -8.97 5.56 10.42
C CYS A 100 -9.89 4.37 10.15
N GLU A 101 -10.76 4.52 9.16
CA GLU A 101 -11.65 3.45 8.71
C GLU A 101 -11.01 2.60 7.60
N LYS A 102 -9.70 2.75 7.38
CA LYS A 102 -8.92 2.04 6.35
C LYS A 102 -9.40 2.31 4.92
N VAL A 103 -10.09 3.42 4.70
CA VAL A 103 -10.53 3.86 3.38
C VAL A 103 -9.48 4.83 2.83
N TRP A 104 -8.52 4.30 2.08
CA TRP A 104 -7.46 5.11 1.50
C TRP A 104 -7.96 5.91 0.30
N ALA A 105 -7.39 7.09 0.09
CA ALA A 105 -7.77 7.95 -1.03
C ALA A 105 -7.40 7.31 -2.37
N ASN A 106 -8.36 7.33 -3.31
CA ASN A 106 -8.17 6.80 -4.65
C ASN A 106 -8.36 7.90 -5.69
N ALA A 107 -7.58 7.84 -6.78
CA ALA A 107 -7.76 8.69 -7.95
C ALA A 107 -7.62 7.86 -9.23
N VAL A 108 -8.20 8.38 -10.31
CA VAL A 108 -8.10 7.77 -11.64
C VAL A 108 -7.56 8.76 -12.66
N ILE A 109 -6.92 8.22 -13.70
CA ILE A 109 -6.64 8.92 -14.94
C ILE A 109 -7.58 8.35 -15.99
N LEU A 110 -8.28 9.21 -16.71
CA LEU A 110 -9.18 8.82 -17.79
C LEU A 110 -8.44 8.65 -19.11
N ASN A 111 -9.07 7.97 -20.05
CA ASN A 111 -8.64 7.94 -21.43
C ASN A 111 -8.74 9.35 -22.05
N ASP A 112 -7.91 9.64 -23.04
CA ASP A 112 -7.88 10.94 -23.70
C ASP A 112 -9.26 11.30 -24.28
N GLY A 113 -9.65 12.57 -24.10
CA GLY A 113 -10.91 13.11 -24.61
C GLY A 113 -12.15 12.76 -23.78
N VAL A 114 -12.00 12.05 -22.67
CA VAL A 114 -13.12 11.73 -21.76
C VAL A 114 -13.14 12.69 -20.57
N SER A 115 -14.33 13.13 -20.17
CA SER A 115 -14.54 13.98 -18.99
C SER A 115 -15.83 13.59 -18.26
N TYR A 116 -15.85 13.88 -16.97
CA TYR A 116 -16.96 13.64 -16.06
C TYR A 116 -17.13 14.81 -15.10
N ASN A 117 -18.31 14.98 -14.54
CA ASN A 117 -18.56 15.96 -13.49
C ASN A 117 -18.51 15.29 -12.11
N VAL A 118 -18.29 16.10 -11.08
CA VAL A 118 -18.35 15.65 -9.68
C VAL A 118 -19.72 14.99 -9.41
N GLY A 119 -19.71 13.77 -8.86
CA GLY A 119 -20.89 12.96 -8.60
C GLY A 119 -21.26 11.98 -9.70
N ASP A 120 -20.70 12.11 -10.90
CA ASP A 120 -20.96 11.17 -11.99
C ASP A 120 -20.34 9.79 -11.70
N THR A 121 -21.02 8.75 -12.14
CA THR A 121 -20.47 7.39 -12.21
C THR A 121 -19.55 7.29 -13.42
N ILE A 122 -18.29 6.98 -13.19
CA ILE A 122 -17.27 6.83 -14.23
C ILE A 122 -17.32 5.39 -14.77
N LYS A 123 -17.42 5.26 -16.09
CA LYS A 123 -17.38 3.94 -16.73
C LYS A 123 -15.99 3.33 -16.66
N GLU A 124 -15.90 2.05 -16.33
CA GLU A 124 -14.63 1.32 -16.27
C GLU A 124 -13.85 1.37 -17.60
N SER A 125 -14.56 1.35 -18.75
CA SER A 125 -13.96 1.48 -20.09
C SER A 125 -13.20 2.80 -20.28
N ASP A 126 -13.61 3.84 -19.58
CA ASP A 126 -13.12 5.21 -19.74
C ASP A 126 -11.92 5.52 -18.82
N ILE A 127 -11.65 4.62 -17.87
CA ILE A 127 -10.51 4.73 -16.97
C ILE A 127 -9.27 4.10 -17.61
N GLN A 128 -8.17 4.84 -17.64
CA GLN A 128 -6.85 4.35 -18.04
C GLN A 128 -6.09 3.74 -16.86
N SER A 129 -6.09 4.44 -15.72
CA SER A 129 -5.28 4.03 -14.58
C SER A 129 -5.87 4.43 -13.24
N TYR A 130 -5.70 3.55 -12.26
CA TYR A 130 -6.10 3.75 -10.86
C TYR A 130 -4.87 3.95 -9.99
N PHE A 131 -4.97 4.87 -9.03
CA PHE A 131 -3.93 5.19 -8.06
C PHE A 131 -4.48 5.27 -6.64
N VAL A 132 -3.63 4.98 -5.66
CA VAL A 132 -3.92 5.07 -4.23
C VAL A 132 -2.92 6.02 -3.60
N TRP A 133 -3.38 6.99 -2.81
CA TRP A 133 -2.55 7.94 -2.10
C TRP A 133 -1.86 7.30 -0.90
N ILE A 134 -0.57 7.49 -0.79
CA ILE A 134 0.23 7.10 0.36
C ILE A 134 0.70 8.40 1.04
N PRO A 135 0.03 8.80 2.14
CA PRO A 135 0.36 10.05 2.84
C PRO A 135 1.68 9.93 3.58
N LYS A 136 2.37 11.06 3.76
CA LYS A 136 3.59 11.13 4.55
C LYS A 136 3.34 10.71 5.99
N TYR A 137 4.25 9.91 6.52
CA TYR A 137 4.19 9.45 7.90
C TYR A 137 5.57 9.21 8.51
N LYS A 138 5.58 9.15 9.84
CA LYS A 138 6.65 8.61 10.67
C LYS A 138 6.29 7.21 11.10
N TYR A 139 7.29 6.35 11.23
CA TYR A 139 7.12 5.00 11.75
C TYR A 139 8.12 4.73 12.87
N LYS A 140 7.72 3.88 13.81
CA LYS A 140 8.54 3.52 14.96
C LYS A 140 9.54 2.46 14.58
N LEU A 141 10.78 2.69 14.93
CA LEU A 141 11.86 1.73 14.77
C LEU A 141 11.74 0.67 15.86
N TRP A 142 11.74 -0.59 15.45
CA TRP A 142 11.57 -1.72 16.37
C TRP A 142 12.81 -2.59 16.45
N ASN A 143 13.53 -2.71 15.36
CA ASN A 143 14.54 -3.75 15.20
C ASN A 143 15.79 -3.23 14.48
N VAL A 144 16.39 -2.21 15.06
CA VAL A 144 17.58 -1.60 14.48
C VAL A 144 18.79 -2.55 14.56
N ASP A 145 18.91 -3.30 15.65
CA ASP A 145 20.11 -4.09 15.96
C ASP A 145 19.86 -5.61 15.95
N THR A 146 18.63 -6.05 16.17
CA THR A 146 18.33 -7.49 16.33
C THR A 146 17.08 -7.89 15.52
N PRO A 147 17.11 -9.00 14.78
CA PRO A 147 15.97 -9.47 14.02
C PRO A 147 14.82 -9.92 14.94
N VAL A 148 13.60 -9.51 14.61
CA VAL A 148 12.38 -9.97 15.27
C VAL A 148 11.75 -11.08 14.43
N LYS A 149 11.36 -12.18 15.09
CA LYS A 149 10.87 -13.38 14.40
C LYS A 149 9.39 -13.32 14.02
N ASN A 150 8.60 -12.51 14.73
CA ASN A 150 7.14 -12.49 14.59
C ASN A 150 6.68 -11.18 13.99
N ALA A 151 5.71 -11.25 13.08
CA ALA A 151 5.03 -10.09 12.58
C ALA A 151 4.31 -9.36 13.73
N HIS A 152 4.34 -8.05 13.70
CA HIS A 152 3.66 -7.17 14.67
C HIS A 152 3.18 -5.91 13.98
N GLU A 153 2.25 -5.19 14.59
CA GLU A 153 1.79 -3.90 14.08
C GLU A 153 2.95 -2.91 13.96
N ILE A 154 3.04 -2.23 12.84
CA ILE A 154 3.98 -1.13 12.64
C ILE A 154 3.31 0.16 13.10
N GLU A 155 3.82 0.76 14.19
CA GLU A 155 3.29 2.00 14.72
C GLU A 155 3.60 3.16 13.76
N ILE A 156 2.56 3.83 13.28
CA ILE A 156 2.62 4.94 12.33
C ILE A 156 1.96 6.18 12.93
N ILE A 157 2.58 7.33 12.69
CA ILE A 157 2.04 8.67 12.96
C ILE A 157 2.07 9.44 11.65
N PHE A 158 0.92 9.91 11.17
CA PHE A 158 0.87 10.77 9.99
C PHE A 158 1.55 12.11 10.25
N ASP A 159 2.09 12.72 9.21
CA ASP A 159 2.87 13.95 9.30
C ASP A 159 2.56 14.87 8.13
N THR A 160 1.83 15.96 8.41
CA THR A 160 1.47 17.00 7.42
C THR A 160 2.56 18.05 7.21
N LYS A 161 3.64 18.01 8.02
CA LYS A 161 4.70 19.00 7.93
C LYS A 161 5.42 18.94 6.60
N ASP A 162 6.04 20.05 6.23
CA ASP A 162 6.89 20.18 5.06
C ASP A 162 7.88 19.00 4.97
N THR A 163 8.13 18.57 3.74
CA THR A 163 9.07 17.48 3.43
C THR A 163 10.48 17.72 4.00
N THR A 164 10.88 18.98 4.14
CA THR A 164 12.17 19.39 4.73
C THR A 164 12.15 19.41 6.26
N ASP A 165 10.97 19.47 6.88
CA ASP A 165 10.85 19.49 8.33
C ASP A 165 10.95 18.07 8.89
N ILE A 166 12.10 17.78 9.48
CA ILE A 166 12.38 16.53 10.21
C ILE A 166 12.29 16.73 11.73
N SER A 167 11.65 17.82 12.20
CA SER A 167 11.45 18.06 13.64
C SER A 167 10.61 16.93 14.24
N GLY A 168 10.97 16.48 15.45
CA GLY A 168 10.35 15.33 16.10
C GLY A 168 10.74 13.97 15.50
N VAL A 169 11.66 13.93 14.53
CA VAL A 169 12.34 12.70 14.10
C VAL A 169 13.56 12.51 14.99
N SER A 170 13.58 11.44 15.75
CA SER A 170 14.71 11.15 16.64
C SER A 170 15.88 10.51 15.87
N CYS A 171 15.61 9.68 14.89
CA CYS A 171 16.62 9.13 13.99
C CYS A 171 16.71 9.98 12.71
N LYS A 172 17.74 10.82 12.61
CA LYS A 172 17.95 11.73 11.48
C LYS A 172 18.97 11.24 10.46
N THR A 173 19.84 10.33 10.86
CA THR A 173 20.86 9.78 9.98
C THR A 173 20.32 8.51 9.37
N PRO A 174 20.06 8.49 8.05
CA PRO A 174 19.65 7.25 7.40
C PRO A 174 20.74 6.20 7.66
N MET A 175 20.30 5.00 8.00
CA MET A 175 21.21 3.87 8.07
C MET A 175 21.79 3.67 6.66
N THR A 176 23.09 3.77 6.59
CA THR A 176 23.80 3.29 5.42
C THR A 176 24.04 1.79 5.58
N SER A 177 24.09 1.08 4.49
CA SER A 177 24.46 -0.32 4.47
C SER A 177 25.64 -0.59 5.42
N GLY A 178 25.45 -1.50 6.36
CA GLY A 178 26.48 -1.88 7.34
C GLY A 178 26.57 -1.03 8.62
N SER A 179 25.69 -0.02 8.79
CA SER A 179 25.68 0.80 10.01
C SER A 179 24.27 1.05 10.50
N SER A 180 23.99 0.80 11.80
CA SER A 180 22.76 1.20 12.44
C SER A 180 22.63 2.73 12.58
N GLY A 181 23.68 3.49 12.25
CA GLY A 181 23.72 4.92 12.47
C GLY A 181 23.50 5.23 13.96
N ASN A 182 22.87 6.36 14.25
CA ASN A 182 22.45 6.74 15.60
C ASN A 182 21.00 6.34 15.92
N CYS A 183 20.36 5.52 15.09
CA CYS A 183 18.97 5.12 15.24
C CYS A 183 18.81 4.06 16.34
N LYS A 184 17.79 4.18 17.17
CA LYS A 184 17.52 3.26 18.27
C LYS A 184 16.09 2.71 18.19
N ASN A 185 15.92 1.52 18.72
CA ASN A 185 14.57 0.95 18.90
C ASN A 185 13.70 1.89 19.73
N GLY A 186 12.43 2.03 19.36
CA GLY A 186 11.47 2.91 19.99
C GLY A 186 11.45 4.36 19.45
N GLU A 187 12.44 4.75 18.67
CA GLU A 187 12.47 6.07 18.01
C GLU A 187 11.56 6.10 16.79
N TYR A 188 11.02 7.29 16.48
CA TYR A 188 10.27 7.51 15.26
C TYR A 188 11.16 8.15 14.19
N MET A 189 10.96 7.70 12.95
CA MET A 189 11.64 8.24 11.79
C MET A 189 10.63 8.56 10.69
N THR A 190 10.78 9.73 10.04
CA THR A 190 10.05 10.01 8.80
C THR A 190 10.46 8.99 7.74
N HIS A 191 9.47 8.40 7.07
CA HIS A 191 9.76 7.35 6.10
C HIS A 191 10.59 7.90 4.92
N PRO A 192 11.72 7.26 4.57
CA PRO A 192 12.67 7.75 3.56
C PRO A 192 12.09 7.96 2.17
N ALA A 193 11.05 7.22 1.81
CA ALA A 193 10.36 7.39 0.53
C ALA A 193 9.90 8.84 0.30
N PHE A 194 9.38 9.50 1.33
CA PHE A 194 8.87 10.87 1.21
C PHE A 194 10.02 11.90 1.14
N ILE A 195 11.10 11.65 1.91
CA ILE A 195 12.26 12.54 1.96
C ILE A 195 13.04 12.47 0.64
N SER A 196 13.27 11.26 0.13
CA SER A 196 14.13 11.04 -1.03
C SER A 196 13.58 11.64 -2.31
N ILE A 197 12.24 11.76 -2.42
CA ILE A 197 11.59 12.39 -3.57
C ILE A 197 11.13 13.82 -3.27
N GLY A 198 11.05 14.21 -1.99
CA GLY A 198 10.68 15.56 -1.54
C GLY A 198 9.18 15.84 -1.61
N VAL A 199 8.33 14.93 -1.11
CA VAL A 199 6.87 15.03 -1.20
C VAL A 199 6.19 14.74 0.15
N ASN A 200 4.96 15.26 0.33
CA ASN A 200 4.12 14.97 1.50
C ASN A 200 3.24 13.72 1.30
N GLY A 201 3.45 12.98 0.25
CA GLY A 201 2.78 11.75 -0.12
C GLY A 201 2.97 11.48 -1.61
N PHE A 202 2.62 10.28 -2.04
CA PHE A 202 2.70 9.88 -3.43
C PHE A 202 1.53 8.98 -3.82
N TRP A 203 1.24 8.91 -5.10
CA TRP A 203 0.25 8.02 -5.67
C TRP A 203 0.91 6.72 -6.11
N ALA A 204 0.61 5.62 -5.46
CA ALA A 204 1.01 4.28 -5.89
C ALA A 204 0.01 3.73 -6.91
N GLY A 205 0.47 3.08 -7.96
CA GLY A 205 -0.40 2.34 -8.86
C GLY A 205 -1.23 1.32 -8.06
N LYS A 206 -2.56 1.38 -8.20
CA LYS A 206 -3.48 0.53 -7.43
C LYS A 206 -3.29 -0.95 -7.71
N PHE A 207 -2.94 -1.27 -8.95
CA PHE A 207 -2.64 -2.61 -9.47
C PHE A 207 -1.24 -2.61 -10.09
N GLU A 208 -0.70 -3.79 -10.39
CA GLU A 208 0.46 -3.91 -11.27
C GLU A 208 0.21 -3.19 -12.61
N THR A 209 1.29 -2.76 -13.26
CA THR A 209 1.20 -2.15 -14.57
C THR A 209 0.79 -3.18 -15.62
N GLY A 210 -0.32 -2.93 -16.30
CA GLY A 210 -0.84 -3.74 -17.40
C GLY A 210 -0.43 -3.19 -18.77
N TYR A 211 -0.54 -4.03 -19.81
CA TYR A 211 -0.27 -3.66 -21.21
C TYR A 211 -1.57 -3.37 -21.97
N LYS A 212 -1.73 -2.13 -22.42
CA LYS A 212 -2.92 -1.69 -23.16
C LYS A 212 -3.10 -2.49 -24.44
N GLY A 213 -4.27 -3.13 -24.56
CA GLY A 213 -4.62 -3.95 -25.72
C GLY A 213 -4.17 -5.41 -25.62
N ALA A 214 -3.58 -5.85 -24.52
CA ALA A 214 -3.32 -7.26 -24.31
C ALA A 214 -4.63 -8.06 -24.25
N THR A 215 -4.68 -9.15 -25.00
CA THR A 215 -5.84 -10.07 -25.07
C THR A 215 -5.54 -11.41 -24.41
N SER A 216 -4.30 -11.65 -24.03
CA SER A 216 -3.85 -12.84 -23.33
C SER A 216 -2.60 -12.56 -22.52
N THR A 217 -2.24 -13.48 -21.63
CA THR A 217 -1.01 -13.41 -20.85
C THR A 217 0.26 -13.30 -21.74
N THR A 218 0.24 -13.91 -22.93
CA THR A 218 1.37 -13.85 -23.87
C THR A 218 1.45 -12.52 -24.59
N THR A 219 0.31 -11.93 -24.98
CA THR A 219 0.29 -10.64 -25.70
C THR A 219 0.70 -9.46 -24.81
N ALA A 220 0.77 -9.64 -23.50
CA ALA A 220 1.31 -8.66 -22.55
C ALA A 220 2.84 -8.78 -22.34
N GLN A 221 3.51 -9.72 -23.03
CA GLN A 221 4.96 -9.94 -22.90
C GLN A 221 5.72 -9.18 -24.00
N VAL A 222 5.76 -7.87 -23.90
CA VAL A 222 6.35 -7.00 -24.94
C VAL A 222 7.50 -6.21 -24.34
N ASN A 223 8.74 -6.49 -24.75
CA ASN A 223 9.91 -5.75 -24.32
C ASN A 223 9.99 -4.39 -25.05
N SER A 224 9.32 -3.40 -24.51
CA SER A 224 9.19 -2.05 -25.05
C SER A 224 9.22 -1.00 -23.93
N ASN A 225 9.56 0.23 -24.24
CA ASN A 225 9.50 1.39 -23.34
C ASN A 225 8.41 2.41 -23.72
N ASP A 226 7.42 1.98 -24.51
CA ASP A 226 6.32 2.83 -24.98
C ASP A 226 5.32 3.11 -23.84
N SER A 227 5.42 4.29 -23.23
CA SER A 227 4.56 4.72 -22.13
C SER A 227 3.07 4.81 -22.49
N SER A 228 2.72 4.90 -23.79
CA SER A 228 1.33 4.91 -24.24
C SER A 228 0.60 3.57 -24.04
N LYS A 229 1.36 2.51 -23.80
CA LYS A 229 0.85 1.16 -23.52
C LYS A 229 0.53 0.91 -22.07
N ILE A 230 0.82 1.84 -21.18
CA ILE A 230 0.55 1.72 -19.75
C ILE A 230 -0.95 1.82 -19.47
N ILE A 231 -1.45 0.83 -18.75
CA ILE A 231 -2.72 0.88 -18.03
C ILE A 231 -2.50 0.34 -16.61
N ILE A 232 -3.29 0.82 -15.65
CA ILE A 232 -3.28 0.32 -14.27
C ILE A 232 -4.73 0.05 -13.89
N LYS A 233 -5.19 -1.15 -14.18
CA LYS A 233 -6.61 -1.53 -14.08
C LYS A 233 -6.76 -2.92 -13.49
N PRO A 234 -7.91 -3.20 -12.84
CA PRO A 234 -8.23 -4.57 -12.47
C PRO A 234 -8.47 -5.42 -13.72
N ASN A 235 -8.32 -6.73 -13.56
CA ASN A 235 -8.57 -7.72 -14.60
C ASN A 235 -7.79 -7.48 -15.92
N SER A 236 -6.65 -6.81 -15.82
CA SER A 236 -5.73 -6.57 -16.93
C SER A 236 -4.58 -7.55 -16.89
N TYR A 237 -3.99 -7.85 -18.04
CA TYR A 237 -2.77 -8.66 -18.08
C TYR A 237 -1.56 -7.82 -17.72
N SER A 238 -0.83 -8.22 -16.66
CA SER A 238 0.40 -7.53 -16.23
C SER A 238 1.41 -7.44 -17.36
N TRP A 239 1.98 -6.25 -17.57
CA TRP A 239 3.01 -6.03 -18.58
C TRP A 239 4.34 -6.60 -18.13
N ARG A 240 4.78 -7.65 -18.78
CA ARG A 240 5.93 -8.48 -18.39
C ARG A 240 6.91 -8.65 -19.54
N ASN A 241 8.04 -9.27 -19.26
CA ASN A 241 9.09 -9.57 -20.24
C ASN A 241 9.83 -8.31 -20.76
N LEU A 242 10.00 -7.31 -19.88
CA LEU A 242 10.81 -6.13 -20.17
C LEU A 242 12.13 -6.19 -19.41
N THR A 243 13.16 -5.53 -19.96
CA THR A 243 14.34 -5.16 -19.16
C THR A 243 13.98 -4.06 -18.18
N VAL A 244 14.68 -3.98 -17.05
CA VAL A 244 14.46 -2.90 -16.07
C VAL A 244 14.58 -1.52 -16.70
N MET A 245 15.51 -1.30 -17.63
CA MET A 245 15.64 -0.02 -18.34
C MET A 245 14.36 0.33 -19.12
N ASN A 246 13.73 -0.65 -19.78
CA ASN A 246 12.48 -0.40 -20.49
C ASN A 246 11.31 -0.16 -19.55
N MET A 247 11.22 -0.89 -18.41
CA MET A 247 10.24 -0.62 -17.36
C MET A 247 10.40 0.80 -16.80
N PHE A 248 11.63 1.16 -16.44
CA PHE A 248 11.95 2.49 -15.93
C PHE A 248 11.62 3.58 -16.94
N THR A 249 12.03 3.43 -18.20
CA THR A 249 11.82 4.46 -19.22
C THR A 249 10.32 4.63 -19.53
N ALA A 250 9.56 3.54 -19.62
CA ALA A 250 8.11 3.59 -19.82
C ALA A 250 7.41 4.35 -18.67
N THR A 251 7.74 4.01 -17.42
CA THR A 251 7.16 4.65 -16.24
C THR A 251 7.59 6.11 -16.11
N TYR A 252 8.87 6.40 -16.34
CA TYR A 252 9.42 7.74 -16.30
C TYR A 252 8.74 8.69 -17.31
N ASN A 253 8.38 8.19 -18.48
CA ASN A 253 7.74 8.99 -19.53
C ASN A 253 6.20 9.01 -19.43
N TYR A 254 5.58 8.27 -18.54
CA TYR A 254 4.13 8.11 -18.48
C TYR A 254 3.39 9.43 -18.17
N LYS A 255 3.73 10.07 -17.06
CA LYS A 255 3.14 11.36 -16.63
C LYS A 255 4.23 12.26 -16.02
N ARG A 256 5.09 12.80 -16.86
CA ARG A 256 6.27 13.59 -16.46
C ARG A 256 5.97 14.77 -15.54
N THR A 257 4.84 15.46 -15.77
CA THR A 257 4.41 16.58 -14.93
C THR A 257 4.03 16.18 -13.50
N MET A 258 3.84 14.89 -13.26
CA MET A 258 3.55 14.29 -11.95
C MET A 258 4.74 13.50 -11.41
N ASN A 259 5.97 13.72 -11.88
CA ASN A 259 7.16 12.96 -11.51
C ASN A 259 6.95 11.44 -11.57
N SER A 260 6.25 10.93 -12.61
CA SER A 260 6.02 9.50 -12.79
C SER A 260 7.34 8.74 -12.89
N HIS A 261 7.42 7.62 -12.21
CA HIS A 261 8.62 6.76 -12.20
C HIS A 261 8.28 5.32 -11.79
N MET A 262 9.22 4.43 -12.00
CA MET A 262 9.17 3.06 -11.52
C MET A 262 9.31 3.04 -9.99
N MET A 263 8.43 2.35 -9.30
CA MET A 263 8.42 2.27 -7.83
C MET A 263 9.80 1.87 -7.29
N LYS A 264 10.29 2.59 -6.28
CA LYS A 264 11.52 2.29 -5.54
C LYS A 264 11.26 1.30 -4.40
N ASN A 265 12.32 0.73 -3.84
CA ASN A 265 12.18 -0.17 -2.71
C ASN A 265 11.68 0.54 -1.44
N THR A 266 12.11 1.76 -1.21
CA THR A 266 11.59 2.58 -0.11
C THR A 266 10.11 2.95 -0.32
N GLU A 267 9.65 3.16 -1.54
CA GLU A 267 8.23 3.43 -1.82
C GLU A 267 7.37 2.18 -1.65
N TRP A 268 7.87 1.01 -2.08
CA TRP A 268 7.25 -0.28 -1.73
C TRP A 268 7.15 -0.44 -0.22
N GLY A 269 8.24 -0.16 0.49
CA GLY A 269 8.28 -0.22 1.95
C GLY A 269 7.26 0.72 2.60
N ALA A 270 7.08 1.93 2.05
CA ALA A 270 6.07 2.85 2.56
C ALA A 270 4.65 2.30 2.43
N VAL A 271 4.32 1.63 1.33
CA VAL A 271 3.02 0.97 1.15
C VAL A 271 2.88 -0.22 2.11
N ALA A 272 3.91 -1.07 2.21
CA ALA A 272 3.90 -2.27 3.05
C ALA A 272 3.78 -1.93 4.55
N TYR A 273 4.48 -0.90 5.02
CA TYR A 273 4.40 -0.47 6.43
C TYR A 273 3.04 0.13 6.76
N LEU A 274 2.50 0.99 5.89
CA LEU A 274 1.15 1.53 6.08
C LEU A 274 0.10 0.41 6.06
N SER A 275 0.26 -0.59 5.20
CA SER A 275 -0.58 -1.79 5.17
C SER A 275 -0.54 -2.57 6.48
N HIS A 276 0.66 -2.70 7.08
CA HIS A 276 0.87 -3.47 8.31
C HIS A 276 0.77 -2.60 9.58
N SER A 277 -0.08 -1.59 9.55
CA SER A 277 -0.39 -0.68 10.65
C SER A 277 -1.89 -0.72 10.98
N LYS A 278 -2.29 -0.01 12.02
CA LYS A 278 -3.72 0.18 12.36
C LYS A 278 -4.53 0.83 11.24
N TYR A 279 -3.88 1.48 10.28
CA TYR A 279 -4.50 2.17 9.15
C TYR A 279 -4.64 1.30 7.89
N GLY A 280 -4.08 0.10 7.92
CA GLY A 280 -4.16 -0.90 6.86
C GLY A 280 -4.79 -2.21 7.34
N ILE A 281 -4.60 -3.28 6.58
CA ILE A 281 -5.13 -4.61 6.95
C ILE A 281 -4.51 -5.12 8.26
N ASN A 282 -3.27 -4.73 8.56
CA ASN A 282 -2.48 -5.18 9.71
C ASN A 282 -2.41 -6.72 9.82
N ALA A 283 -2.26 -7.37 8.70
CA ALA A 283 -2.17 -8.82 8.57
C ALA A 283 -1.45 -9.18 7.25
N GLU A 284 -1.20 -10.45 7.05
CA GLU A 284 -0.75 -10.98 5.77
C GLU A 284 -1.80 -10.68 4.68
N VAL A 285 -1.33 -10.23 3.52
CA VAL A 285 -2.15 -9.98 2.34
C VAL A 285 -2.26 -11.26 1.53
N ASN A 286 -3.49 -11.62 1.11
CA ASN A 286 -3.69 -12.78 0.27
C ASN A 286 -2.91 -12.65 -1.04
N ILE A 287 -2.41 -13.79 -1.51
CA ILE A 287 -1.69 -13.86 -2.78
C ILE A 287 -2.64 -13.69 -3.97
N ASN A 288 -2.24 -12.90 -4.96
CA ASN A 288 -2.78 -13.00 -6.30
C ASN A 288 -2.13 -14.22 -7.00
N ASN A 289 -2.82 -15.33 -7.03
CA ASN A 289 -2.34 -16.57 -7.65
C ASN A 289 -2.95 -16.85 -9.04
N ASN A 290 -3.39 -15.80 -9.72
CA ASN A 290 -3.91 -15.92 -11.09
C ASN A 290 -2.79 -16.26 -12.07
N SER A 291 -2.77 -17.50 -12.54
CA SER A 291 -1.73 -18.04 -13.44
C SER A 291 -1.69 -17.37 -14.82
N SER A 292 -2.69 -16.56 -15.16
CA SER A 292 -2.67 -15.72 -16.35
C SER A 292 -2.10 -14.32 -16.07
N TYR A 293 -1.62 -14.06 -14.84
CA TYR A 293 -1.07 -12.78 -14.42
C TYR A 293 -2.08 -11.64 -14.61
N LYS A 294 -3.34 -11.88 -14.25
CA LYS A 294 -4.35 -10.83 -14.24
C LYS A 294 -4.31 -10.10 -12.91
N THR A 295 -4.36 -8.78 -13.00
CA THR A 295 -4.33 -7.86 -11.87
C THR A 295 -5.61 -7.88 -11.04
N GLY A 296 -5.50 -7.68 -9.71
CA GLY A 296 -6.64 -7.51 -8.82
C GLY A 296 -7.39 -8.81 -8.54
N TYR A 297 -6.71 -9.92 -8.45
CA TYR A 297 -7.28 -11.20 -8.04
C TYR A 297 -6.76 -11.62 -6.66
N SER A 298 -7.49 -12.50 -6.00
CA SER A 298 -7.12 -13.09 -4.71
C SER A 298 -7.32 -14.59 -4.72
N ALA A 299 -6.40 -15.31 -4.10
CA ALA A 299 -6.61 -16.69 -3.70
C ALA A 299 -7.75 -16.81 -2.68
N LEU A 300 -8.36 -17.97 -2.58
CA LEU A 300 -9.22 -18.29 -1.45
C LEU A 300 -8.37 -18.39 -0.18
N PRO A 301 -8.85 -17.84 0.95
CA PRO A 301 -8.25 -18.12 2.23
C PRO A 301 -8.23 -19.63 2.47
N SER A 302 -7.07 -20.20 2.71
CA SER A 302 -6.90 -21.61 3.03
C SER A 302 -6.39 -21.72 4.44
N THR A 303 -6.95 -22.61 5.24
CA THR A 303 -6.41 -22.96 6.56
C THR A 303 -5.01 -23.57 6.46
N SER A 304 -4.62 -24.01 5.26
CA SER A 304 -3.28 -24.48 4.92
C SER A 304 -2.33 -23.42 4.40
N GLN A 305 -2.78 -22.16 4.18
CA GLN A 305 -1.88 -21.07 3.77
C GLN A 305 -0.83 -20.73 4.83
N GLN A 306 -1.11 -21.04 6.08
CA GLN A 306 -0.12 -20.91 7.17
C GLN A 306 0.83 -22.12 7.27
N THR A 307 0.57 -23.19 6.57
CA THR A 307 1.42 -24.38 6.51
C THR A 307 2.05 -24.50 5.15
N TYR A 308 3.32 -24.40 5.10
CA TYR A 308 4.17 -24.64 3.95
C TYR A 308 4.09 -26.09 3.45
N PRO A 309 4.23 -26.32 2.16
CA PRO A 309 4.01 -25.45 1.02
C PRO A 309 2.53 -25.44 0.67
N GLY A 310 1.95 -24.27 0.55
CA GLY A 310 0.60 -24.16 0.03
C GLY A 310 0.57 -24.81 -1.33
N THR A 311 -0.06 -25.94 -1.43
CA THR A 311 -0.53 -26.40 -2.72
C THR A 311 -1.39 -25.27 -3.26
N ARG A 312 -1.08 -24.77 -4.47
CA ARG A 312 -2.06 -24.01 -5.24
C ARG A 312 -3.37 -24.70 -4.99
N GLY A 313 -4.38 -24.03 -4.41
CA GLY A 313 -5.70 -24.57 -4.35
C GLY A 313 -6.05 -25.08 -5.75
N ASP A 314 -6.86 -26.08 -5.87
CA ASP A 314 -7.26 -26.68 -7.13
C ASP A 314 -7.78 -25.61 -8.11
N GLY A 315 -7.38 -25.67 -9.36
CA GLY A 315 -7.35 -24.67 -10.42
C GLY A 315 -8.58 -23.82 -10.70
N ASN A 316 -9.68 -23.94 -9.95
CA ASN A 316 -10.91 -23.16 -10.13
C ASN A 316 -11.15 -22.11 -9.02
N THR A 317 -10.29 -22.02 -8.01
CA THR A 317 -10.48 -21.18 -6.83
C THR A 317 -9.69 -19.86 -6.86
N TYR A 318 -9.07 -19.54 -7.98
CA TYR A 318 -8.09 -18.46 -8.14
C TYR A 318 -8.65 -17.16 -8.71
N ASN A 319 -9.96 -17.07 -8.93
CA ASN A 319 -10.57 -16.00 -9.70
C ASN A 319 -11.48 -15.11 -8.85
N ASN A 320 -11.09 -14.85 -7.60
CA ASN A 320 -11.83 -13.89 -6.80
C ASN A 320 -11.40 -12.48 -7.20
N ALA A 321 -12.25 -11.83 -7.98
CA ALA A 321 -11.99 -10.52 -8.52
C ALA A 321 -11.89 -9.45 -7.43
N TYR A 322 -11.21 -8.38 -7.73
CA TYR A 322 -10.91 -7.24 -6.86
C TYR A 322 -12.11 -6.64 -6.12
N ASN A 323 -13.32 -6.74 -6.69
CA ASN A 323 -14.58 -6.18 -6.17
C ASN A 323 -15.44 -7.25 -5.46
N THR A 324 -14.84 -8.23 -4.87
CA THR A 324 -15.49 -9.26 -4.05
C THR A 324 -14.89 -9.28 -2.65
N SER A 325 -15.64 -9.81 -1.67
CA SER A 325 -15.18 -9.92 -0.28
C SER A 325 -13.87 -10.70 -0.12
N ILE A 326 -13.63 -11.70 -0.97
CA ILE A 326 -12.37 -12.45 -1.01
C ILE A 326 -11.28 -11.64 -1.74
N GLY A 327 -11.64 -10.94 -2.83
CA GLY A 327 -10.74 -10.05 -3.55
C GLY A 327 -10.11 -8.98 -2.65
N TYR A 328 -10.86 -8.45 -1.69
CA TYR A 328 -10.37 -7.44 -0.75
C TYR A 328 -9.24 -7.95 0.16
N LEU A 329 -9.16 -9.24 0.43
CA LEU A 329 -8.10 -9.82 1.25
C LEU A 329 -6.72 -9.76 0.57
N ALA A 330 -6.67 -9.49 -0.73
CA ALA A 330 -5.45 -9.23 -1.49
C ALA A 330 -5.04 -7.74 -1.49
N THR A 331 -5.68 -6.90 -0.66
CA THR A 331 -5.37 -5.46 -0.60
C THR A 331 -4.65 -5.08 0.68
N THR A 332 -3.97 -3.96 0.61
CA THR A 332 -3.29 -3.34 1.75
C THR A 332 -4.23 -2.85 2.86
N THR A 333 -5.53 -2.78 2.61
CA THR A 333 -6.53 -2.30 3.57
C THR A 333 -7.55 -3.35 4.02
N GLY A 334 -7.65 -4.48 3.32
CA GLY A 334 -8.71 -5.46 3.52
C GLY A 334 -10.07 -5.01 2.98
N ASN A 335 -10.12 -3.93 2.19
CA ASN A 335 -11.29 -3.43 1.46
C ASN A 335 -10.87 -2.92 0.07
N ILE A 336 -11.84 -2.47 -0.73
CA ILE A 336 -11.59 -2.09 -2.12
C ILE A 336 -10.67 -0.87 -2.29
N SER A 337 -10.44 -0.04 -1.26
CA SER A 337 -9.66 1.19 -1.39
C SER A 337 -8.15 0.99 -1.43
N GLY A 338 -7.64 -0.17 -0.99
CA GLY A 338 -6.22 -0.45 -0.88
C GLY A 338 -5.50 -0.70 -2.21
N VAL A 339 -4.19 -0.93 -2.12
CA VAL A 339 -3.33 -1.35 -3.22
C VAL A 339 -3.41 -2.88 -3.35
N TYR A 340 -3.58 -3.37 -4.57
CA TYR A 340 -3.64 -4.79 -4.93
C TYR A 340 -2.28 -5.29 -5.44
N ASP A 341 -2.16 -6.61 -5.57
CA ASP A 341 -1.04 -7.28 -6.22
C ASP A 341 0.32 -7.02 -5.53
N MET A 342 0.31 -6.67 -4.23
CA MET A 342 1.53 -6.59 -3.42
C MET A 342 2.03 -7.98 -2.97
N SER A 343 1.28 -9.02 -3.28
CA SER A 343 1.57 -10.42 -2.99
C SER A 343 1.14 -11.27 -4.17
N GLY A 344 2.07 -11.90 -4.85
CA GLY A 344 1.80 -12.68 -6.06
C GLY A 344 1.54 -11.83 -7.30
N GLY A 345 0.78 -12.35 -8.27
CA GLY A 345 0.66 -11.74 -9.59
C GLY A 345 1.94 -11.93 -10.39
N ALA A 346 2.50 -10.88 -10.96
CA ALA A 346 3.85 -10.88 -11.50
C ALA A 346 4.84 -10.44 -10.41
N HIS A 347 6.01 -11.03 -10.39
CA HIS A 347 7.10 -10.50 -9.57
C HIS A 347 7.44 -9.10 -10.05
N GLU A 348 7.52 -8.10 -9.17
CA GLU A 348 7.72 -6.73 -9.59
C GLU A 348 9.18 -6.29 -9.45
N TYR A 349 9.89 -6.05 -10.56
CA TYR A 349 11.12 -5.28 -10.46
C TYR A 349 10.82 -3.87 -9.95
N ILE A 350 11.71 -3.38 -9.11
CA ILE A 350 11.66 -2.02 -8.56
C ILE A 350 12.91 -1.25 -8.95
N SER A 351 12.84 0.09 -8.87
CA SER A 351 13.95 0.98 -9.22
C SER A 351 15.01 1.01 -8.12
N SER A 352 15.61 -0.17 -7.85
CA SER A 352 16.61 -0.34 -6.79
C SER A 352 17.66 -1.35 -7.21
N TYR A 353 18.93 -0.98 -7.03
CA TYR A 353 20.06 -1.77 -7.55
C TYR A 353 21.33 -1.71 -6.71
N THR A 354 22.26 -2.62 -6.98
CA THR A 354 23.60 -2.65 -6.36
C THR A 354 24.53 -1.64 -7.03
N SER A 355 25.14 -0.76 -6.26
CA SER A 355 26.08 0.26 -6.75
C SER A 355 27.18 -0.33 -7.64
N GLY A 356 27.29 0.23 -8.84
CA GLY A 356 28.31 -0.16 -9.83
C GLY A 356 27.96 -1.39 -10.68
N TYR A 357 26.81 -2.07 -10.43
CA TYR A 357 26.42 -3.27 -11.14
C TYR A 357 25.04 -3.11 -11.78
N PHE A 358 24.89 -3.50 -13.02
CA PHE A 358 23.65 -3.31 -13.79
C PHE A 358 23.11 -4.60 -14.40
N GLY A 359 23.85 -5.70 -14.30
CA GLY A 359 23.47 -6.99 -14.88
C GLY A 359 23.14 -6.90 -16.38
N ILE A 360 22.03 -7.46 -16.78
CA ILE A 360 21.51 -7.41 -18.17
C ILE A 360 20.25 -6.52 -18.27
N SER A 361 20.15 -5.53 -17.38
CA SER A 361 18.98 -4.63 -17.27
C SER A 361 18.80 -3.67 -18.44
N GLY A 362 19.78 -3.53 -19.31
CA GLY A 362 19.85 -2.48 -20.33
C GLY A 362 20.50 -1.19 -19.84
N PHE A 363 20.58 -0.96 -18.53
CA PHE A 363 21.34 0.16 -17.96
C PHE A 363 22.85 -0.11 -18.00
N ALA A 364 23.59 1.00 -18.03
CA ALA A 364 25.04 1.06 -17.86
C ALA A 364 25.38 2.31 -17.01
N ALA A 365 26.59 2.40 -16.49
CA ALA A 365 27.05 3.58 -15.76
C ALA A 365 26.92 4.88 -16.56
N SER A 366 27.03 4.81 -17.88
CA SER A 366 26.88 5.96 -18.77
C SER A 366 25.41 6.38 -18.98
N THR A 367 24.45 5.48 -18.86
CA THR A 367 23.04 5.75 -19.12
C THR A 367 22.25 6.07 -17.86
N ILE A 368 22.52 5.39 -16.74
CA ILE A 368 21.76 5.60 -15.49
C ILE A 368 21.96 7.01 -14.92
N LYS A 369 23.16 7.59 -15.09
CA LYS A 369 23.48 8.96 -14.66
C LYS A 369 22.71 10.07 -15.40
N ASN A 370 22.00 9.74 -16.47
CA ASN A 370 21.16 10.69 -17.18
C ASN A 370 19.83 10.94 -16.46
N TYR A 371 19.54 10.17 -15.42
CA TYR A 371 18.35 10.30 -14.59
C TYR A 371 18.73 10.81 -13.21
N ASP A 372 17.83 11.56 -12.57
CA ASP A 372 18.01 12.03 -11.21
C ASP A 372 18.07 10.85 -10.26
N SER A 373 19.04 10.90 -9.33
CA SER A 373 19.27 9.85 -8.34
C SER A 373 18.07 9.62 -7.41
N LYS A 374 17.19 10.60 -7.26
CA LYS A 374 15.94 10.47 -6.47
C LYS A 374 15.02 9.36 -6.95
N TYR A 375 15.18 8.89 -8.18
CA TYR A 375 14.37 7.81 -8.75
C TYR A 375 14.93 6.42 -8.50
N PHE A 376 16.04 6.30 -7.78
CA PHE A 376 16.68 5.03 -7.50
C PHE A 376 17.01 4.88 -6.01
N ASP A 377 16.85 3.68 -5.48
CA ASP A 377 17.47 3.26 -4.24
C ASP A 377 18.72 2.44 -4.56
N VAL A 378 19.86 2.82 -3.96
CA VAL A 378 21.15 2.22 -4.31
C VAL A 378 21.74 1.51 -3.12
N TYR A 379 21.91 0.19 -3.26
CA TYR A 379 22.55 -0.67 -2.26
C TYR A 379 24.05 -0.69 -2.45
N SER A 380 24.80 -0.76 -1.34
CA SER A 380 26.25 -0.93 -1.44
C SER A 380 26.59 -2.31 -2.02
N SER A 381 27.69 -2.36 -2.76
CA SER A 381 28.18 -3.63 -3.30
C SER A 381 28.86 -4.46 -2.21
N SER A 382 28.35 -5.66 -1.94
CA SER A 382 29.05 -6.68 -1.18
C SER A 382 28.75 -8.04 -1.79
N SER A 383 29.74 -8.90 -1.86
CA SER A 383 29.57 -10.27 -2.37
C SER A 383 28.86 -11.21 -1.41
N THR A 384 28.57 -10.76 -0.17
CA THR A 384 28.02 -11.59 0.91
C THR A 384 26.83 -10.90 1.59
N LEU A 385 25.88 -10.40 0.81
CA LEU A 385 24.67 -9.75 1.34
C LEU A 385 23.72 -10.78 1.95
N THR A 386 24.06 -11.30 3.12
CA THR A 386 23.26 -12.31 3.86
C THR A 386 22.64 -11.75 5.13
N SER A 387 22.85 -10.46 5.43
CA SER A 387 22.51 -9.86 6.70
C SER A 387 21.58 -8.66 6.51
N PHE A 388 20.61 -8.46 7.41
CA PHE A 388 19.78 -7.27 7.50
C PHE A 388 20.59 -5.95 7.59
N GLN A 389 21.86 -6.01 7.91
CA GLN A 389 22.80 -4.86 7.93
C GLN A 389 22.93 -4.15 6.57
N TYR A 390 22.56 -4.80 5.48
CA TYR A 390 22.66 -4.23 4.13
C TYR A 390 21.39 -3.56 3.64
N ARG A 391 20.35 -3.53 4.46
CA ARG A 391 19.11 -2.84 4.15
C ARG A 391 19.30 -1.34 4.00
N ILE A 392 18.36 -0.73 3.31
CA ILE A 392 18.12 0.71 3.38
C ILE A 392 16.91 0.92 4.31
N LEU A 393 16.96 1.91 5.21
CA LEU A 393 15.82 2.21 6.06
C LEU A 393 14.59 2.53 5.21
N GLY A 394 13.43 2.03 5.64
CA GLY A 394 12.17 2.18 4.93
C GLY A 394 11.97 1.22 3.76
N ASP A 395 12.89 0.28 3.51
CA ASP A 395 12.78 -0.65 2.40
C ASP A 395 11.98 -1.93 2.70
N ALA A 396 11.31 -1.98 3.85
CA ALA A 396 10.56 -3.14 4.34
C ALA A 396 11.39 -4.44 4.41
N THR A 397 12.64 -4.33 4.80
CA THR A 397 13.49 -5.51 4.98
C THR A 397 13.93 -5.74 6.42
N GLY A 398 14.21 -4.73 7.23
CA GLY A 398 14.88 -5.02 8.49
C GLY A 398 14.47 -4.24 9.73
N GLU A 399 14.40 -2.92 9.68
CA GLU A 399 14.33 -2.08 10.89
C GLU A 399 13.00 -2.15 11.65
N THR A 400 11.96 -2.66 11.05
CA THR A 400 10.68 -3.01 11.70
C THR A 400 10.53 -4.50 11.94
N GLY A 401 11.52 -5.30 11.54
CA GLY A 401 11.63 -6.72 11.82
C GLY A 401 11.19 -7.73 10.75
N PRO A 402 10.78 -7.33 9.51
CA PRO A 402 10.32 -8.33 8.55
C PRO A 402 11.40 -9.36 8.21
N PHE A 403 12.63 -8.93 8.00
CA PHE A 403 13.73 -9.81 7.63
C PHE A 403 14.39 -10.43 8.85
N LYS A 404 14.43 -11.74 8.88
CA LYS A 404 15.19 -12.54 9.86
C LYS A 404 16.59 -12.77 9.33
N ASN A 405 17.60 -12.66 10.21
CA ASN A 405 18.97 -12.92 9.80
C ASN A 405 19.13 -14.38 9.33
N TYR A 406 19.83 -14.57 8.22
CA TYR A 406 20.19 -15.87 7.64
C TYR A 406 20.98 -16.78 8.62
N LEU A 407 21.55 -16.23 9.70
CA LEU A 407 22.41 -16.93 10.66
C LEU A 407 21.66 -17.53 11.87
N ASP A 408 20.37 -17.37 12.00
CA ASP A 408 19.61 -17.89 13.14
C ASP A 408 19.30 -19.40 13.08
N GLY A 409 20.16 -20.17 12.45
CA GLY A 409 20.19 -21.65 12.57
C GLY A 409 19.30 -22.42 11.60
N ASP A 410 18.48 -21.76 10.79
CA ASP A 410 17.75 -22.39 9.69
C ASP A 410 18.52 -22.21 8.37
N ASN A 411 19.70 -22.77 8.36
CA ASN A 411 20.75 -22.52 7.36
C ASN A 411 20.53 -23.26 6.03
N THR A 412 19.31 -23.73 5.74
CA THR A 412 19.12 -24.63 4.61
C THR A 412 18.41 -24.01 3.42
N SER A 413 17.83 -22.78 3.53
CA SER A 413 17.24 -22.17 2.34
C SER A 413 17.14 -20.64 2.44
N ARG A 414 17.35 -19.97 1.30
CA ARG A 414 17.04 -18.57 1.04
C ARG A 414 15.54 -18.25 1.18
N TYR A 415 14.76 -19.19 1.63
CA TYR A 415 13.33 -19.20 1.65
C TYR A 415 12.87 -19.10 3.11
N HIS A 416 11.86 -18.29 3.40
CA HIS A 416 11.26 -18.14 4.73
C HIS A 416 11.99 -17.21 5.71
N ASN A 417 12.74 -16.23 5.23
CA ASN A 417 13.54 -15.34 6.10
C ASN A 417 12.86 -13.99 6.38
N SER A 418 11.63 -13.76 5.89
CA SER A 418 10.83 -12.59 6.21
C SER A 418 9.57 -12.97 6.99
N TRP A 419 8.77 -11.98 7.39
CA TRP A 419 7.47 -12.25 8.01
C TRP A 419 6.61 -13.11 7.09
N TYR A 420 5.71 -13.90 7.68
CA TYR A 420 4.79 -14.80 6.98
C TYR A 420 5.47 -15.88 6.11
N ASN A 421 6.76 -16.12 6.34
CA ASN A 421 7.59 -16.99 5.52
C ASN A 421 7.89 -16.46 4.11
N ASP A 422 7.67 -15.19 3.88
CA ASP A 422 8.04 -14.56 2.61
C ASP A 422 9.52 -14.80 2.29
N SER A 423 9.83 -15.09 1.03
CA SER A 423 11.21 -15.33 0.63
C SER A 423 12.01 -14.02 0.61
N SER A 424 13.30 -14.10 0.93
CA SER A 424 14.17 -12.94 1.00
C SER A 424 15.55 -13.22 0.42
N SER A 425 16.02 -12.34 -0.47
CA SER A 425 17.35 -12.40 -1.04
C SER A 425 17.79 -11.01 -1.46
N PHE A 426 18.85 -10.49 -0.81
CA PHE A 426 19.41 -9.19 -1.17
C PHE A 426 20.11 -9.22 -2.53
N VAL A 427 20.21 -8.04 -3.13
CA VAL A 427 20.97 -7.81 -4.36
C VAL A 427 22.45 -8.13 -4.19
N SER A 428 23.10 -8.45 -5.27
CA SER A 428 24.53 -8.77 -5.34
C SER A 428 25.13 -8.24 -6.64
N SER A 429 26.43 -8.39 -6.81
CA SER A 429 27.08 -8.03 -8.09
C SER A 429 26.52 -8.79 -9.30
N ASN A 430 26.11 -10.05 -9.11
CA ASN A 430 25.56 -10.88 -10.19
C ASN A 430 24.06 -10.66 -10.40
N ASN A 431 23.32 -10.42 -9.32
CA ASN A 431 21.87 -10.15 -9.33
C ASN A 431 21.64 -8.74 -8.78
N ALA A 432 21.87 -7.76 -9.64
CA ALA A 432 22.00 -6.37 -9.22
C ALA A 432 20.70 -5.64 -8.94
N TRP A 433 19.56 -6.13 -9.43
CA TRP A 433 18.26 -5.48 -9.32
C TRP A 433 17.34 -6.19 -8.34
N LEU A 434 16.59 -5.42 -7.59
CA LEU A 434 15.66 -5.93 -6.58
C LEU A 434 14.28 -6.15 -7.19
N GLY A 435 13.62 -7.20 -6.74
CA GLY A 435 12.23 -7.51 -7.06
C GLY A 435 11.42 -7.76 -5.81
N ARG A 436 10.10 -7.54 -5.86
CA ARG A 436 9.16 -7.58 -4.74
C ARG A 436 7.92 -8.41 -5.07
N GLY A 437 7.18 -8.76 -4.01
CA GLY A 437 5.85 -9.37 -4.10
C GLY A 437 5.84 -10.87 -4.35
N GLY A 438 6.83 -11.41 -5.04
CA GLY A 438 6.79 -12.78 -5.56
C GLY A 438 5.85 -12.91 -6.75
N SER A 439 5.79 -14.11 -7.36
CA SER A 439 4.86 -14.38 -8.46
C SER A 439 3.71 -15.29 -8.04
N ASP A 440 2.72 -15.42 -8.91
CA ASP A 440 1.58 -16.34 -8.77
C ASP A 440 2.00 -17.75 -8.35
N GLY A 441 3.16 -18.19 -8.80
CA GLY A 441 3.70 -19.53 -8.55
C GLY A 441 4.49 -19.69 -7.25
N ASN A 442 4.76 -18.61 -6.51
CA ASN A 442 5.56 -18.69 -5.29
C ASN A 442 4.78 -19.18 -4.05
N GLY A 443 3.44 -19.24 -4.11
CA GLY A 443 2.62 -19.67 -2.97
C GLY A 443 2.93 -18.84 -1.73
N VAL A 444 3.12 -19.48 -0.59
CA VAL A 444 3.43 -18.83 0.71
C VAL A 444 4.78 -18.11 0.76
N LEU A 445 5.58 -18.19 -0.28
CA LEU A 445 6.83 -17.44 -0.38
C LEU A 445 6.65 -16.05 -0.99
N ALA A 446 5.48 -15.80 -1.59
CA ALA A 446 5.08 -14.49 -2.07
C ALA A 446 4.46 -13.67 -0.91
N GLY A 447 4.66 -12.37 -0.91
CA GLY A 447 4.09 -11.50 0.10
C GLY A 447 4.61 -10.08 0.02
N GLN A 448 4.00 -9.17 0.80
CA GLN A 448 4.42 -7.76 0.86
C GLN A 448 5.87 -7.60 1.32
N PHE A 449 6.35 -8.51 2.16
CA PHE A 449 7.70 -8.50 2.72
C PHE A 449 8.67 -9.42 1.95
N GLN A 450 8.20 -10.02 0.86
CA GLN A 450 9.05 -10.75 -0.06
C GLN A 450 9.98 -9.77 -0.81
N PHE A 451 11.24 -10.13 -0.89
CA PHE A 451 12.18 -9.47 -1.78
C PHE A 451 13.16 -10.49 -2.35
N SER A 452 13.55 -10.27 -3.58
CA SER A 452 14.53 -11.11 -4.24
C SER A 452 15.42 -10.29 -5.15
N SER A 453 16.46 -10.90 -5.66
CA SER A 453 17.39 -10.24 -6.56
C SER A 453 17.42 -10.91 -7.93
N GLY A 454 17.56 -10.09 -8.96
CA GLY A 454 17.65 -10.54 -10.34
C GLY A 454 18.66 -9.74 -11.16
N THR A 455 18.94 -10.24 -12.35
CA THR A 455 19.88 -9.62 -13.29
C THR A 455 19.35 -8.33 -13.93
N GLY A 456 18.07 -7.99 -13.73
CA GLY A 456 17.39 -6.89 -14.40
C GLY A 456 16.98 -7.18 -15.85
N GLY A 457 17.20 -8.40 -16.34
CA GLY A 457 16.81 -8.82 -17.69
C GLY A 457 15.32 -9.07 -17.83
N ALA A 458 14.90 -9.16 -19.08
CA ALA A 458 13.52 -9.48 -19.43
C ALA A 458 13.12 -10.89 -18.94
N SER A 459 11.98 -11.00 -18.30
CA SER A 459 11.42 -12.26 -17.80
C SER A 459 9.91 -12.29 -17.95
N ALA A 460 9.39 -13.43 -18.39
CA ALA A 460 7.96 -13.64 -18.57
C ALA A 460 7.15 -13.68 -17.25
N ALA A 461 7.82 -13.73 -16.10
CA ALA A 461 7.19 -13.73 -14.78
C ALA A 461 7.37 -12.41 -14.03
N VAL A 462 7.98 -11.39 -14.65
CA VAL A 462 8.36 -10.15 -13.96
C VAL A 462 7.73 -8.94 -14.64
N GLY A 463 6.97 -8.19 -13.84
CA GLY A 463 6.33 -6.91 -14.15
C GLY A 463 6.93 -5.77 -13.34
N PHE A 464 6.15 -4.71 -13.14
CA PHE A 464 6.57 -3.49 -12.46
C PHE A 464 5.36 -2.65 -12.03
N ARG A 465 5.61 -1.68 -11.15
CA ARG A 465 4.59 -0.74 -10.65
C ARG A 465 5.04 0.71 -10.83
N ILE A 466 4.08 1.60 -10.98
CA ILE A 466 4.28 3.03 -11.18
C ILE A 466 3.98 3.81 -9.90
N VAL A 467 4.76 4.87 -9.68
CA VAL A 467 4.49 5.91 -8.70
C VAL A 467 4.35 7.25 -9.41
N LEU A 468 3.40 8.08 -8.94
CA LEU A 468 3.30 9.51 -9.25
C LEU A 468 3.61 10.29 -7.98
N ALA A 469 4.52 11.26 -8.05
CA ALA A 469 4.94 12.11 -6.93
C ALA A 469 4.78 13.59 -7.32
N PRO A 470 3.54 14.09 -7.41
CA PRO A 470 3.19 15.40 -7.94
C PRO A 470 3.59 16.58 -7.04
#